data_4cecd8afade2ca2a2638b798ef9425b2
#
_entry.id   4cecd8afade2ca2a2638b798ef9425b2
#
_cell.length_a   1.000
_cell.length_b   1.000
_cell.length_c   1.000
_cell.angle_alpha   90.00
_cell.angle_beta   90.00
_cell.angle_gamma   90.00
#
_symmetry.space_group_name_H-M   'P 1'
#
loop_
_entity.id
_entity.type
_entity.pdbx_description
1 polymer ?
#
loop_
_entity_poly.entity_id
_entity_poly.type
_entity_poly.pdbx_seq_one_letter_code
_entity_poly.pdbx_strand_id
1 'polypeptide(L)'
;MQGLKNGSDVGLLVDQFVRKKDGGTWTRLFGQPFCASVAPAFLSAKTHATILVAWCRPLKDGRYRCELLAEFPWEKGMDVRRRTDEVLHALEKAIRRHPSCWVLNYRYWNEGPTPEELAELLAREAKEARLTPGQQPAQADGLDSAAKRVN
;
A
#
# COMPACT_ATOMS: atom_id res chain seq x y z
N MET A 1 1.59 -6.32 20.47
CA MET A 1 1.78 -7.76 20.18
C MET A 1 1.01 -8.67 21.13
N GLN A 2 1.04 -8.41 22.46
CA GLN A 2 0.32 -9.26 23.42
C GLN A 2 -1.20 -9.31 23.15
N GLY A 3 -1.84 -8.19 22.81
CA GLY A 3 -3.26 -8.16 22.45
C GLY A 3 -3.62 -9.08 21.29
N LEU A 4 -2.87 -9.04 20.17
CA LEU A 4 -3.10 -9.93 19.04
C LEU A 4 -2.98 -11.41 19.40
N LYS A 5 -2.00 -11.77 20.25
CA LYS A 5 -1.86 -13.14 20.76
C LYS A 5 -3.01 -13.59 21.65
N ASN A 6 -3.67 -12.64 22.30
CA ASN A 6 -4.84 -12.87 23.16
C ASN A 6 -6.17 -12.73 22.40
N GLY A 7 -6.15 -12.67 21.05
CA GLY A 7 -7.36 -12.58 20.23
C GLY A 7 -7.96 -11.18 20.09
N SER A 8 -7.20 -10.12 20.46
CA SER A 8 -7.63 -8.74 20.21
C SER A 8 -7.24 -8.29 18.80
N ASP A 9 -8.02 -7.38 18.24
CA ASP A 9 -7.70 -6.73 16.96
C ASP A 9 -6.83 -5.47 17.16
N VAL A 10 -6.09 -5.09 16.11
CA VAL A 10 -5.29 -3.84 16.06
C VAL A 10 -5.60 -3.11 14.77
N GLY A 11 -6.08 -1.88 14.86
CA GLY A 11 -6.27 -0.99 13.72
C GLY A 11 -5.00 -0.16 13.44
N LEU A 12 -4.59 -0.10 12.16
CA LEU A 12 -3.43 0.67 11.69
C LEU A 12 -3.82 1.50 10.47
N LEU A 13 -3.37 2.75 10.42
CA LEU A 13 -3.46 3.59 9.23
C LEU A 13 -2.17 3.41 8.43
N VAL A 14 -2.28 2.85 7.23
CA VAL A 14 -1.13 2.40 6.43
C VAL A 14 -0.83 3.29 5.22
N ASP A 15 -1.66 4.29 4.99
CA ASP A 15 -1.49 5.28 3.92
C ASP A 15 -0.58 6.45 4.30
N GLN A 16 -0.01 6.46 5.50
CA GLN A 16 0.87 7.53 5.98
C GLN A 16 2.33 7.19 5.69
N PHE A 17 3.11 8.23 5.35
CA PHE A 17 4.56 8.13 5.19
C PHE A 17 5.22 7.80 6.53
N VAL A 18 6.11 6.78 6.51
CA VAL A 18 6.91 6.37 7.68
C VAL A 18 8.38 6.30 7.28
N ARG A 19 9.26 7.04 7.96
CA ARG A 19 10.69 7.01 7.64
C ARG A 19 11.29 5.62 7.85
N LYS A 20 12.31 5.25 7.06
CA LYS A 20 12.99 3.96 7.16
C LYS A 20 13.49 3.67 8.59
N LYS A 21 14.05 4.69 9.28
CA LYS A 21 14.51 4.59 10.69
C LYS A 21 13.38 4.33 11.69
N ASP A 22 12.14 4.67 11.35
CA ASP A 22 10.95 4.52 12.21
C ASP A 22 10.13 3.27 11.82
N GLY A 23 10.71 2.33 11.06
CA GLY A 23 10.08 1.09 10.64
C GLY A 23 9.37 1.17 9.28
N GLY A 24 9.78 2.11 8.44
CA GLY A 24 9.34 2.18 7.04
C GLY A 24 10.17 1.30 6.11
N THR A 25 9.59 0.95 4.97
CA THR A 25 10.27 0.34 3.83
C THR A 25 9.89 1.05 2.55
N TRP A 26 10.87 1.23 1.65
CA TRP A 26 10.60 1.82 0.34
C TRP A 26 9.81 0.84 -0.54
N THR A 27 8.75 1.34 -1.10
CA THR A 27 7.81 0.69 -2.02
C THR A 27 7.31 1.72 -3.04
N ARG A 28 6.21 1.45 -3.74
CA ARG A 28 5.55 2.41 -4.62
C ARG A 28 4.10 2.64 -4.22
N LEU A 29 3.69 3.90 -4.33
CA LEU A 29 2.29 4.32 -4.28
C LEU A 29 2.03 5.20 -5.50
N PHE A 30 1.08 4.83 -6.35
CA PHE A 30 0.81 5.47 -7.64
C PHE A 30 2.04 5.55 -8.58
N GLY A 31 2.91 4.54 -8.51
CA GLY A 31 4.15 4.49 -9.29
C GLY A 31 5.31 5.32 -8.73
N GLN A 32 5.07 6.17 -7.72
CA GLN A 32 6.10 6.98 -7.08
C GLN A 32 6.72 6.25 -5.88
N PRO A 33 8.04 6.41 -5.62
CA PRO A 33 8.65 5.89 -4.40
C PRO A 33 7.92 6.40 -3.16
N PHE A 34 7.55 5.50 -2.29
CA PHE A 34 6.81 5.79 -1.04
C PHE A 34 7.36 4.94 0.09
N CYS A 35 7.63 5.53 1.24
CA CYS A 35 8.10 4.79 2.40
C CYS A 35 6.91 4.42 3.30
N ALA A 36 6.50 3.15 3.22
CA ALA A 36 5.34 2.60 3.93
C ALA A 36 5.73 1.91 5.22
N SER A 37 4.84 1.91 6.21
CA SER A 37 5.00 1.17 7.46
C SER A 37 4.99 -0.34 7.22
N VAL A 38 5.98 -1.05 7.73
CA VAL A 38 5.99 -2.53 7.74
C VAL A 38 5.14 -3.12 8.87
N ALA A 39 4.58 -2.29 9.76
CA ALA A 39 3.94 -2.76 10.98
C ALA A 39 2.85 -3.83 10.77
N PRO A 40 1.92 -3.73 9.81
CA PRO A 40 0.93 -4.78 9.59
C PRO A 40 1.57 -6.13 9.26
N ALA A 41 2.48 -6.15 8.29
CA ALA A 41 3.16 -7.37 7.86
C ALA A 41 4.08 -7.93 8.95
N PHE A 42 4.79 -7.07 9.67
CA PHE A 42 5.64 -7.45 10.80
C PHE A 42 4.83 -8.08 11.94
N LEU A 43 3.70 -7.48 12.31
CA LEU A 43 2.81 -8.01 13.34
C LEU A 43 2.24 -9.37 12.91
N SER A 44 1.77 -9.50 11.68
CA SER A 44 1.31 -10.79 11.13
C SER A 44 2.40 -11.87 11.20
N ALA A 45 3.63 -11.55 10.79
CA ALA A 45 4.76 -12.48 10.86
C ALA A 45 5.08 -12.95 12.29
N LYS A 46 4.85 -12.10 13.30
CA LYS A 46 5.17 -12.39 14.71
C LYS A 46 4.03 -13.01 15.50
N THR A 47 2.80 -12.84 15.09
CA THR A 47 1.61 -13.27 15.85
C THR A 47 0.72 -14.25 15.08
N HIS A 48 1.01 -14.48 13.81
CA HIS A 48 0.20 -15.27 12.86
C HIS A 48 -1.19 -14.67 12.61
N ALA A 49 -1.38 -13.38 12.93
CA ALA A 49 -2.64 -12.70 12.69
C ALA A 49 -2.84 -12.45 11.18
N THR A 50 -4.06 -12.61 10.73
CA THR A 50 -4.50 -12.23 9.39
C THR A 50 -4.53 -10.70 9.26
N ILE A 51 -4.09 -10.17 8.12
CA ILE A 51 -4.23 -8.76 7.80
C ILE A 51 -5.51 -8.57 7.00
N LEU A 52 -6.42 -7.72 7.50
CA LEU A 52 -7.61 -7.27 6.79
C LEU A 52 -7.38 -5.84 6.33
N VAL A 53 -7.43 -5.60 5.03
CA VAL A 53 -7.37 -4.24 4.47
C VAL A 53 -8.77 -3.75 4.24
N ALA A 54 -9.15 -2.69 4.96
CA ALA A 54 -10.47 -2.10 4.88
C ALA A 54 -10.39 -0.63 4.46
N TRP A 55 -11.42 -0.17 3.79
CA TRP A 55 -11.61 1.20 3.36
C TRP A 55 -12.92 1.77 3.88
N CYS A 56 -12.85 2.89 4.58
CA CYS A 56 -14.03 3.61 5.04
C CYS A 56 -14.23 4.86 4.20
N ARG A 57 -15.40 5.00 3.55
CA ARG A 57 -15.74 6.18 2.77
C ARG A 57 -17.04 6.80 3.22
N PRO A 58 -17.16 8.14 3.18
CA PRO A 58 -18.40 8.83 3.48
C PRO A 58 -19.45 8.58 2.40
N LEU A 59 -20.72 8.54 2.79
CA LEU A 59 -21.87 8.52 1.92
C LEU A 59 -22.56 9.90 1.91
N LYS A 60 -23.38 10.15 0.89
CA LYS A 60 -24.10 11.44 0.74
C LYS A 60 -25.08 11.74 1.89
N ASP A 61 -25.54 10.72 2.57
CA ASP A 61 -26.47 10.80 3.72
C ASP A 61 -25.76 10.97 5.08
N GLY A 62 -24.46 11.24 5.09
CA GLY A 62 -23.65 11.41 6.30
C GLY A 62 -23.21 10.12 6.98
N ARG A 63 -23.60 8.97 6.46
CA ARG A 63 -23.11 7.66 6.94
C ARG A 63 -21.76 7.32 6.33
N TYR A 64 -21.10 6.31 6.89
CA TYR A 64 -19.87 5.74 6.34
C TYR A 64 -20.12 4.31 5.86
N ARG A 65 -19.48 3.94 4.77
CA ARG A 65 -19.42 2.56 4.31
C ARG A 65 -18.00 2.03 4.50
N CYS A 66 -17.88 0.96 5.28
CA CYS A 66 -16.65 0.18 5.38
C CYS A 66 -16.71 -0.99 4.39
N GLU A 67 -15.67 -1.12 3.60
CA GLU A 67 -15.52 -2.18 2.59
C GLU A 67 -14.24 -2.96 2.91
N LEU A 68 -14.32 -4.30 2.97
CA LEU A 68 -13.15 -5.15 3.00
C LEU A 68 -12.56 -5.20 1.59
N LEU A 69 -11.31 -4.76 1.43
CA LEU A 69 -10.62 -4.70 0.15
C LEU A 69 -9.82 -5.96 -0.15
N ALA A 70 -9.16 -6.49 0.88
CA ALA A 70 -8.32 -7.67 0.78
C ALA A 70 -8.15 -8.32 2.15
N GLU A 71 -7.88 -9.61 2.12
CA GLU A 71 -7.51 -10.43 3.25
C GLU A 71 -6.18 -11.12 2.94
N PHE A 72 -5.23 -11.03 3.87
CA PHE A 72 -3.92 -11.66 3.75
C PHE A 72 -3.68 -12.53 4.99
N PRO A 73 -3.99 -13.82 4.91
CA PRO A 73 -3.68 -14.76 5.99
C PRO A 73 -2.16 -14.88 6.18
N TRP A 74 -1.77 -15.24 7.38
CA TRP A 74 -0.38 -15.55 7.63
C TRP A 74 0.05 -16.81 6.86
N GLU A 75 1.25 -16.75 6.31
CA GLU A 75 1.87 -17.87 5.59
C GLU A 75 3.28 -18.11 6.14
N LYS A 76 3.68 -19.38 6.29
CA LYS A 76 5.04 -19.73 6.72
C LYS A 76 6.05 -19.20 5.69
N GLY A 77 7.03 -18.43 6.17
CA GLY A 77 8.08 -17.88 5.31
C GLY A 77 7.65 -16.62 4.51
N MET A 78 6.50 -16.01 4.86
CA MET A 78 6.08 -14.76 4.21
C MET A 78 7.17 -13.68 4.31
N ASP A 79 7.42 -12.99 3.21
CA ASP A 79 8.28 -11.83 3.16
C ASP A 79 7.50 -10.58 3.63
N VAL A 80 8.02 -9.93 4.68
CA VAL A 80 7.38 -8.75 5.29
C VAL A 80 7.31 -7.58 4.31
N ARG A 81 8.32 -7.38 3.46
CA ARG A 81 8.35 -6.29 2.49
C ARG A 81 7.33 -6.52 1.38
N ARG A 82 7.36 -7.70 0.77
CA ARG A 82 6.39 -8.11 -0.24
C ARG A 82 4.95 -7.99 0.29
N ARG A 83 4.70 -8.44 1.51
CA ARG A 83 3.37 -8.32 2.15
C ARG A 83 2.98 -6.85 2.36
N THR A 84 3.93 -5.97 2.67
CA THR A 84 3.70 -4.53 2.76
C THR A 84 3.30 -3.95 1.40
N ASP A 85 3.96 -4.36 0.31
CA ASP A 85 3.62 -3.95 -1.06
C ASP A 85 2.19 -4.41 -1.45
N GLU A 86 1.84 -5.66 -1.13
CA GLU A 86 0.50 -6.22 -1.39
C GLU A 86 -0.61 -5.45 -0.65
N VAL A 87 -0.40 -5.12 0.62
CA VAL A 87 -1.33 -4.31 1.44
C VAL A 87 -1.50 -2.92 0.84
N LEU A 88 -0.41 -2.26 0.48
CA LEU A 88 -0.45 -0.91 -0.09
C LEU A 88 -1.12 -0.91 -1.48
N HIS A 89 -0.86 -1.93 -2.29
CA HIS A 89 -1.49 -2.09 -3.59
C HIS A 89 -3.02 -2.28 -3.50
N ALA A 90 -3.51 -3.03 -2.50
CA ALA A 90 -4.94 -3.16 -2.25
C ALA A 90 -5.56 -1.79 -1.90
N LEU A 91 -4.89 -0.99 -1.06
CA LEU A 91 -5.31 0.36 -0.72
C LEU A 91 -5.29 1.29 -1.94
N GLU A 92 -4.22 1.27 -2.74
CA GLU A 92 -4.10 2.08 -3.96
C GLU A 92 -5.28 1.84 -4.92
N LYS A 93 -5.70 0.58 -5.12
CA LYS A 93 -6.88 0.26 -5.94
C LYS A 93 -8.16 0.94 -5.43
N ALA A 94 -8.36 1.00 -4.11
CA ALA A 94 -9.52 1.68 -3.53
C ALA A 94 -9.46 3.19 -3.71
N ILE A 95 -8.29 3.80 -3.48
CA ILE A 95 -8.07 5.24 -3.69
C ILE A 95 -8.33 5.60 -5.15
N ARG A 96 -7.84 4.82 -6.13
CA ARG A 96 -8.09 5.04 -7.56
C ARG A 96 -9.57 5.01 -7.92
N ARG A 97 -10.39 4.20 -7.23
CA ARG A 97 -11.85 4.15 -7.45
C ARG A 97 -12.57 5.35 -6.84
N HIS A 98 -12.06 5.89 -5.72
CA HIS A 98 -12.70 6.95 -4.95
C HIS A 98 -11.69 8.02 -4.50
N PRO A 99 -11.00 8.72 -5.44
CA PRO A 99 -9.91 9.64 -5.11
C PRO A 99 -10.35 10.81 -4.22
N SER A 100 -11.59 11.27 -4.35
CA SER A 100 -12.15 12.33 -3.51
C SER A 100 -12.36 11.93 -2.03
N CYS A 101 -12.26 10.65 -1.71
CA CYS A 101 -12.38 10.15 -0.33
C CYS A 101 -11.01 10.01 0.35
N TRP A 102 -9.91 10.29 -0.36
CA TRP A 102 -8.58 10.26 0.21
C TRP A 102 -8.14 11.66 0.66
N VAL A 103 -7.43 11.75 1.78
CA VAL A 103 -6.99 13.02 2.38
C VAL A 103 -5.82 13.59 1.59
N LEU A 104 -6.09 14.44 0.59
CA LEU A 104 -5.08 14.96 -0.33
C LEU A 104 -4.17 16.06 0.26
N ASN A 105 -4.49 16.64 1.42
CA ASN A 105 -3.69 17.67 2.09
C ASN A 105 -2.59 17.09 3.00
N TYR A 106 -2.45 15.78 3.11
CA TYR A 106 -1.36 15.13 3.82
C TYR A 106 -0.10 15.04 2.93
N ARG A 107 1.09 15.19 3.53
CA ARG A 107 2.37 15.12 2.81
C ARG A 107 2.82 13.67 2.66
N TYR A 108 2.20 12.95 1.72
CA TYR A 108 2.51 11.53 1.48
C TYR A 108 3.94 11.29 0.99
N TRP A 109 4.51 12.24 0.24
CA TRP A 109 5.88 12.21 -0.28
C TRP A 109 6.72 13.30 0.39
N ASN A 110 6.86 13.22 1.71
CA ASN A 110 7.57 14.22 2.50
C ASN A 110 9.09 14.19 2.25
N GLU A 111 9.64 13.00 2.07
CA GLU A 111 11.05 12.76 1.79
C GLU A 111 11.15 11.76 0.64
N GLY A 112 12.15 11.92 -0.26
CA GLY A 112 12.49 10.95 -1.28
C GLY A 112 13.52 9.94 -0.76
N PRO A 113 13.68 8.79 -1.45
CA PRO A 113 14.76 7.85 -1.17
C PRO A 113 16.12 8.49 -1.50
N THR A 114 17.16 8.10 -0.75
CA THR A 114 18.53 8.38 -1.18
C THR A 114 18.86 7.63 -2.48
N PRO A 115 19.94 8.00 -3.22
CA PRO A 115 20.34 7.25 -4.41
C PRO A 115 20.54 5.75 -4.14
N GLU A 116 21.11 5.39 -2.98
CA GLU A 116 21.33 4.02 -2.56
C GLU A 116 20.00 3.29 -2.29
N GLU A 117 19.08 3.94 -1.59
CA GLU A 117 17.75 3.38 -1.29
C GLU A 117 16.93 3.20 -2.56
N LEU A 118 17.04 4.11 -3.51
CA LEU A 118 16.39 3.99 -4.81
C LEU A 118 16.97 2.82 -5.60
N ALA A 119 18.30 2.64 -5.59
CA ALA A 119 18.95 1.51 -6.23
C ALA A 119 18.51 0.18 -5.61
N GLU A 120 18.39 0.10 -4.26
CA GLU A 120 17.86 -1.08 -3.57
C GLU A 120 16.42 -1.40 -4.00
N LEU A 121 15.56 -0.37 -4.09
CA LEU A 121 14.17 -0.53 -4.53
C LEU A 121 14.10 -1.09 -5.96
N LEU A 122 14.85 -0.49 -6.89
CA LEU A 122 14.88 -0.91 -8.29
C LEU A 122 15.44 -2.33 -8.47
N ALA A 123 16.49 -2.68 -7.72
CA ALA A 123 17.08 -4.02 -7.76
C ALA A 123 16.09 -5.09 -7.28
N ARG A 124 15.30 -4.78 -6.24
CA ARG A 124 14.24 -5.67 -5.73
C ARG A 124 13.14 -5.86 -6.78
N GLU A 125 12.64 -4.79 -7.36
CA GLU A 125 11.62 -4.83 -8.40
C GLU A 125 12.07 -5.65 -9.61
N ALA A 126 13.32 -5.48 -10.04
CA ALA A 126 13.89 -6.26 -11.13
C ALA A 126 14.01 -7.75 -10.80
N LYS A 127 14.31 -8.10 -9.54
CA LYS A 127 14.34 -9.50 -9.08
C LYS A 127 12.94 -10.11 -9.05
N GLU A 128 11.96 -9.40 -8.55
CA GLU A 128 10.56 -9.85 -8.48
C GLU A 128 9.96 -10.04 -9.88
N ALA A 129 10.23 -9.12 -10.81
CA ALA A 129 9.81 -9.23 -12.20
C ALA A 129 10.37 -10.48 -12.91
N ARG A 130 11.58 -10.93 -12.57
CA ARG A 130 12.20 -12.15 -13.10
C ARG A 130 11.57 -13.42 -12.53
N LEU A 131 11.05 -13.37 -11.31
CA LEU A 131 10.44 -14.52 -10.63
C LEU A 131 8.97 -14.72 -11.00
N THR A 132 8.33 -13.72 -11.63
CA THR A 132 6.93 -13.76 -12.06
C THR A 132 6.83 -13.52 -13.58
N PRO A 133 7.23 -14.48 -14.44
CA PRO A 133 7.05 -14.36 -15.88
C PRO A 133 5.57 -14.50 -16.21
N GLY A 134 4.86 -13.40 -16.51
CA GLY A 134 3.49 -13.43 -17.01
C GLY A 134 2.52 -12.35 -16.54
N GLN A 135 2.87 -11.49 -15.61
CA GLN A 135 2.06 -10.31 -15.28
C GLN A 135 2.80 -9.04 -15.68
N GLN A 136 2.62 -8.61 -16.92
CA GLN A 136 3.01 -7.27 -17.35
C GLN A 136 2.28 -6.24 -16.47
N PRO A 137 2.98 -5.19 -15.95
CA PRO A 137 2.30 -4.05 -15.35
C PRO A 137 1.38 -3.46 -16.41
N ALA A 138 0.11 -3.26 -16.05
CA ALA A 138 -0.84 -2.59 -16.91
C ALA A 138 -0.24 -1.27 -17.37
N GLN A 139 0.02 -1.13 -18.67
CA GLN A 139 0.46 0.09 -19.29
C GLN A 139 -0.52 1.20 -18.91
N ALA A 140 0.01 2.35 -18.52
CA ALA A 140 -0.75 3.58 -18.32
C ALA A 140 -1.16 4.11 -19.71
N ASP A 141 -2.09 3.44 -20.36
CA ASP A 141 -2.73 3.93 -21.57
C ASP A 141 -3.92 4.80 -21.21
N GLY A 142 -3.85 6.08 -21.58
CA GLY A 142 -5.04 6.89 -21.73
C GLY A 142 -5.10 8.23 -20.99
N LEU A 143 -4.10 9.08 -21.13
CA LEU A 143 -4.24 10.51 -20.78
C LEU A 143 -3.91 11.44 -21.95
N ASP A 144 -4.30 11.06 -23.18
CA ASP A 144 -4.04 11.94 -24.34
C ASP A 144 -5.23 12.06 -25.33
N SER A 145 -6.46 12.06 -24.84
CA SER A 145 -7.61 12.31 -25.75
C SER A 145 -8.66 13.31 -25.25
N ALA A 146 -8.43 14.02 -24.14
CA ALA A 146 -9.38 15.00 -23.61
C ALA A 146 -9.06 16.47 -23.95
N ALA A 147 -8.00 16.75 -24.72
CA ALA A 147 -7.56 18.13 -25.03
C ALA A 147 -8.05 18.69 -26.40
N LYS A 148 -8.97 18.02 -27.08
CA LYS A 148 -9.52 18.51 -28.39
C LYS A 148 -11.03 18.47 -28.46
N ARG A 149 -11.74 19.17 -27.57
CA ARG A 149 -13.13 19.59 -27.78
C ARG A 149 -13.50 20.75 -26.85
N VAL A 150 -12.92 21.92 -27.05
CA VAL A 150 -13.55 23.22 -26.74
C VAL A 150 -13.11 24.16 -27.84
N ASN A 151 -13.94 24.31 -28.83
CA ASN A 151 -14.14 25.49 -29.65
C ASN A 151 -15.63 25.57 -29.91
#